data_9e204295556e040b015bbccd2f2914fa
#
_entry.id   9e204295556e040b015bbccd2f2914fa
#
_cell.length_a   1.000
_cell.length_b   1.000
_cell.length_c   1.000
_cell.angle_alpha   90.00
_cell.angle_beta   90.00
_cell.angle_gamma   90.00
#
_symmetry.space_group_name_H-M   'P 1'
#
loop_
_entity.id
_entity.type
_entity.pdbx_description
1 polymer ?
#
loop_
_entity_poly.entity_id
_entity_poly.type
_entity_poly.pdbx_seq_one_letter_code
_entity_poly.pdbx_strand_id
1 'polypeptide(L)'
;MPQALFDKIFGGSKGVNVTLLDLFGISATFTHIDKGKYDPLLDQQHKRVFEKVITISPILRYSAYEIANLHVEKDDAKILANGEDFNDIEIKNTVDFFVVNGEKWMIVRHEKVYSGNKCALIKFQVRKQV
;
A
#
# COMPACT_ATOMS: atom_id res chain seq x y z
N MET A 1 0.94 -30.41 -12.48
CA MET A 1 0.85 -29.67 -11.19
C MET A 1 -0.52 -29.87 -10.59
N PRO A 2 -0.62 -30.17 -9.30
CA PRO A 2 -1.92 -30.26 -8.65
C PRO A 2 -2.70 -28.96 -8.73
N GLN A 3 -3.99 -29.04 -8.97
CA GLN A 3 -4.85 -27.88 -9.12
C GLN A 3 -4.83 -26.98 -7.86
N ALA A 4 -4.79 -27.58 -6.68
CA ALA A 4 -4.76 -26.82 -5.43
C ALA A 4 -3.52 -25.92 -5.31
N LEU A 5 -2.37 -26.40 -5.77
CA LEU A 5 -1.15 -25.61 -5.76
C LEU A 5 -1.21 -24.49 -6.81
N PHE A 6 -1.75 -24.80 -7.99
CA PHE A 6 -1.97 -23.80 -9.02
C PHE A 6 -2.88 -22.68 -8.54
N ASP A 7 -3.98 -23.03 -7.91
CA ASP A 7 -4.95 -22.05 -7.39
C ASP A 7 -4.35 -21.18 -6.28
N LYS A 8 -3.48 -21.74 -5.44
CA LYS A 8 -2.76 -20.97 -4.44
C LYS A 8 -1.80 -19.96 -5.04
N ILE A 9 -1.12 -20.32 -6.12
CA ILE A 9 -0.07 -19.49 -6.71
C ILE A 9 -0.65 -18.47 -7.69
N PHE A 10 -1.56 -18.88 -8.58
CA PHE A 10 -1.98 -18.05 -9.71
C PHE A 10 -3.46 -17.68 -9.73
N GLY A 11 -4.26 -18.40 -9.00
CA GLY A 11 -5.70 -18.23 -9.04
C GLY A 11 -6.28 -18.08 -7.64
N GLY A 12 -7.45 -18.64 -7.45
CA GLY A 12 -8.12 -18.62 -6.18
C GLY A 12 -8.57 -17.23 -5.71
N SER A 13 -9.35 -17.19 -4.67
CA SER A 13 -9.88 -15.95 -4.12
C SER A 13 -8.80 -15.07 -3.49
N LYS A 14 -7.71 -15.65 -3.07
CA LYS A 14 -6.64 -14.95 -2.36
C LYS A 14 -5.41 -14.65 -3.22
N GLY A 15 -5.16 -15.44 -4.27
CA GLY A 15 -4.08 -15.18 -5.20
C GLY A 15 -2.67 -15.37 -4.63
N VAL A 16 -1.68 -15.17 -5.50
CA VAL A 16 -0.26 -15.35 -5.17
C VAL A 16 0.24 -14.32 -4.16
N ASN A 17 -0.24 -13.09 -4.23
CA ASN A 17 0.19 -12.02 -3.34
C ASN A 17 -0.13 -12.33 -1.86
N VAL A 18 -1.31 -12.88 -1.56
CA VAL A 18 -1.66 -13.25 -0.20
C VAL A 18 -0.75 -14.37 0.32
N THR A 19 -0.51 -15.39 -0.50
CA THR A 19 0.38 -16.48 -0.12
C THR A 19 1.79 -16.00 0.17
N LEU A 20 2.34 -15.11 -0.66
CA LEU A 20 3.67 -14.56 -0.45
C LEU A 20 3.71 -13.63 0.77
N LEU A 21 2.68 -12.83 0.99
CA LEU A 21 2.61 -11.94 2.16
C LEU A 21 2.46 -12.72 3.46
N ASP A 22 1.74 -13.85 3.45
CA ASP A 22 1.65 -14.71 4.62
C ASP A 22 3.00 -15.32 5.00
N LEU A 23 3.85 -15.61 4.01
CA LEU A 23 5.16 -16.22 4.23
C LEU A 23 6.27 -15.20 4.53
N PHE A 24 6.28 -14.08 3.82
CA PHE A 24 7.38 -13.12 3.84
C PHE A 24 6.97 -11.70 4.23
N GLY A 25 5.69 -11.49 4.45
CA GLY A 25 5.18 -10.16 4.76
C GLY A 25 5.60 -9.66 6.13
N ILE A 26 5.58 -8.36 6.28
CA ILE A 26 5.84 -7.68 7.53
C ILE A 26 4.61 -6.87 7.94
N SER A 27 4.50 -6.61 9.24
CA SER A 27 3.40 -5.80 9.76
C SER A 27 3.68 -4.31 9.55
N ALA A 28 2.66 -3.58 9.11
CA ALA A 28 2.72 -2.14 8.96
C ALA A 28 1.41 -1.52 9.40
N THR A 29 1.47 -0.27 9.87
CA THR A 29 0.28 0.51 10.16
C THR A 29 0.03 1.47 9.01
N PHE A 30 -1.08 1.29 8.30
CA PHE A 30 -1.52 2.22 7.27
C PHE A 30 -2.32 3.34 7.95
N THR A 31 -1.96 4.57 7.68
CA THR A 31 -2.65 5.74 8.22
C THR A 31 -3.24 6.55 7.07
N HIS A 32 -4.55 6.71 7.12
CA HIS A 32 -5.32 7.50 6.16
C HIS A 32 -5.83 8.75 6.87
N ILE A 33 -5.58 9.90 6.25
CA ILE A 33 -6.04 11.18 6.78
C ILE A 33 -7.15 11.70 5.88
N ASP A 34 -8.36 11.76 6.43
CA ASP A 34 -9.50 12.36 5.76
C ASP A 34 -9.68 13.78 6.32
N LYS A 35 -9.44 14.76 5.46
CA LYS A 35 -9.71 16.15 5.78
C LYS A 35 -11.17 16.43 5.51
N GLY A 36 -12.01 16.37 6.53
CA GLY A 36 -13.42 16.72 6.43
C GLY A 36 -13.65 18.15 5.99
N LYS A 37 -14.92 18.50 5.82
CA LYS A 37 -15.30 19.85 5.41
C LYS A 37 -14.86 20.86 6.46
N TYR A 38 -14.35 21.99 5.99
CA TYR A 38 -14.06 23.13 6.85
C TYR A 38 -15.36 23.65 7.48
N ASP A 39 -15.37 23.82 8.78
CA ASP A 39 -16.50 24.39 9.51
C ASP A 39 -16.19 25.86 9.85
N PRO A 40 -16.81 26.82 9.14
CA PRO A 40 -16.54 28.25 9.40
C PRO A 40 -17.01 28.72 10.76
N LEU A 41 -17.96 28.04 11.40
CA LEU A 41 -18.44 28.41 12.73
C LEU A 41 -17.42 28.08 13.82
N LEU A 42 -16.67 26.97 13.63
CA LEU A 42 -15.66 26.55 14.57
C LEU A 42 -14.25 26.96 14.15
N ASP A 43 -14.11 27.54 12.98
CA ASP A 43 -12.82 27.87 12.36
C ASP A 43 -11.85 26.69 12.39
N GLN A 44 -12.40 25.48 12.20
CA GLN A 44 -11.65 24.23 12.25
C GLN A 44 -12.05 23.32 11.10
N GLN A 45 -11.05 22.63 10.56
CA GLN A 45 -11.27 21.55 9.64
C GLN A 45 -11.34 20.23 10.42
N HIS A 46 -12.43 19.49 10.24
CA HIS A 46 -12.57 18.19 10.87
C HIS A 46 -11.64 17.19 10.17
N LYS A 47 -10.57 16.81 10.85
CA LYS A 47 -9.68 15.75 10.37
C LYS A 47 -10.09 14.44 11.01
N ARG A 48 -10.26 13.43 10.18
CA ARG A 48 -10.41 12.06 10.63
C ARG A 48 -9.14 11.30 10.30
N VAL A 49 -8.57 10.66 11.30
CA VAL A 49 -7.41 9.80 11.13
C VAL A 49 -7.89 8.37 11.29
N PHE A 50 -7.64 7.58 10.26
CA PHE A 50 -7.97 6.15 10.25
C PHE A 50 -6.67 5.36 10.22
N GLU A 51 -6.52 4.43 11.16
CA GLU A 51 -5.35 3.57 11.22
C GLU A 51 -5.76 2.11 11.11
N LYS A 52 -5.01 1.35 10.34
CA LYS A 52 -5.24 -0.08 10.14
C LYS A 52 -3.91 -0.82 10.10
N VAL A 53 -3.77 -1.86 10.91
CA VAL A 53 -2.61 -2.74 10.84
C VAL A 53 -2.83 -3.76 9.73
N ILE A 54 -1.90 -3.81 8.80
CA ILE A 54 -1.96 -4.72 7.65
C ILE A 54 -0.62 -5.43 7.47
N THR A 55 -0.63 -6.48 6.64
CA THR A 55 0.57 -7.17 6.21
C THR A 55 0.97 -6.67 4.83
N ILE A 56 2.20 -6.22 4.70
CA ILE A 56 2.77 -5.72 3.45
C ILE A 56 3.98 -6.54 3.06
N SER A 57 4.47 -6.37 1.83
CA SER A 57 5.76 -6.93 1.43
C SER A 57 6.89 -6.29 2.24
N PRO A 58 8.05 -6.94 2.34
CA PRO A 58 9.24 -6.22 2.79
C PRO A 58 9.45 -4.98 1.95
N ILE A 59 10.11 -3.96 2.53
CA ILE A 59 10.41 -2.73 1.80
C ILE A 59 11.46 -3.05 0.75
N LEU A 60 11.07 -2.87 -0.52
CA LEU A 60 11.89 -3.23 -1.68
C LEU A 60 12.51 -1.97 -2.28
N ARG A 61 13.78 -2.05 -2.61
CA ARG A 61 14.47 -0.96 -3.27
C ARG A 61 14.24 -1.00 -4.78
N TYR A 62 14.19 0.16 -5.40
CA TYR A 62 14.14 0.26 -6.85
C TYR A 62 15.52 -0.04 -7.44
N SER A 63 15.53 -0.75 -8.57
CA SER A 63 16.76 -0.99 -9.32
C SER A 63 17.25 0.28 -10.01
N ALA A 64 18.52 0.30 -10.45
CA ALA A 64 19.06 1.42 -11.20
C ALA A 64 18.25 1.69 -12.48
N TYR A 65 17.79 0.63 -13.14
CA TYR A 65 16.95 0.74 -14.33
C TYR A 65 15.62 1.41 -14.02
N GLU A 66 14.95 1.01 -12.93
CA GLU A 66 13.69 1.60 -12.50
C GLU A 66 13.85 3.07 -12.13
N ILE A 67 14.94 3.43 -11.43
CA ILE A 67 15.22 4.82 -11.09
C ILE A 67 15.36 5.67 -12.35
N ALA A 68 16.07 5.15 -13.36
CA ALA A 68 16.30 5.88 -14.60
C ALA A 68 15.03 6.05 -15.45
N ASN A 69 14.10 5.09 -15.40
CA ASN A 69 12.98 5.02 -16.35
C ASN A 69 11.61 5.33 -15.76
N LEU A 70 11.43 5.25 -14.44
CA LEU A 70 10.13 5.40 -13.79
C LEU A 70 9.96 6.70 -13.02
N HIS A 71 10.89 7.62 -13.11
CA HIS A 71 10.86 8.90 -12.39
C HIS A 71 10.73 8.73 -10.86
N VAL A 72 11.38 7.70 -10.32
CA VAL A 72 11.48 7.50 -8.88
C VAL A 72 12.78 8.11 -8.38
N GLU A 73 12.78 8.61 -7.15
CA GLU A 73 13.99 9.11 -6.53
C GLU A 73 14.84 7.97 -5.98
N LYS A 74 16.14 8.22 -5.84
CA LYS A 74 17.12 7.22 -5.42
C LYS A 74 16.74 6.53 -4.11
N ASP A 75 16.18 7.27 -3.16
CA ASP A 75 15.84 6.77 -1.83
C ASP A 75 14.40 6.27 -1.72
N ASP A 76 13.64 6.33 -2.81
CA ASP A 76 12.30 5.78 -2.84
C ASP A 76 12.34 4.25 -2.75
N ALA A 77 11.30 3.68 -2.20
CA ALA A 77 11.14 2.24 -2.10
C ALA A 77 9.75 1.83 -2.57
N LYS A 78 9.56 0.56 -2.77
CA LYS A 78 8.25 0.02 -3.15
C LYS A 78 7.74 -0.96 -2.11
N ILE A 79 6.43 -0.93 -1.91
CA ILE A 79 5.70 -1.81 -1.01
C ILE A 79 4.55 -2.41 -1.80
N LEU A 80 4.31 -3.71 -1.60
CA LEU A 80 3.18 -4.41 -2.18
C LEU A 80 2.21 -4.77 -1.06
N ALA A 81 0.92 -4.59 -1.31
CA ALA A 81 -0.12 -4.92 -0.33
C ALA A 81 -1.31 -5.58 -1.03
N ASN A 82 -2.10 -6.32 -0.25
CA ASN A 82 -3.34 -6.92 -0.75
C ASN A 82 -4.37 -5.84 -1.04
N GLY A 83 -5.02 -5.93 -2.19
CA GLY A 83 -6.11 -5.02 -2.52
C GLY A 83 -7.28 -5.10 -1.56
N GLU A 84 -7.55 -6.26 -0.98
CA GLU A 84 -8.65 -6.46 -0.04
C GLU A 84 -8.53 -5.59 1.22
N ASP A 85 -7.30 -5.30 1.65
CA ASP A 85 -7.08 -4.47 2.83
C ASP A 85 -7.49 -3.01 2.62
N PHE A 86 -7.70 -2.61 1.36
CA PHE A 86 -8.00 -1.24 0.99
C PHE A 86 -9.35 -1.08 0.25
N ASN A 87 -10.24 -2.08 0.33
CA ASN A 87 -11.51 -2.09 -0.43
C ASN A 87 -12.36 -0.84 -0.21
N ASP A 88 -12.44 -0.35 1.02
CA ASP A 88 -13.29 0.78 1.37
C ASP A 88 -12.49 2.04 1.64
N ILE A 89 -11.22 2.06 1.23
CA ILE A 89 -10.30 3.15 1.51
C ILE A 89 -9.88 3.82 0.20
N GLU A 90 -10.07 5.13 0.12
CA GLU A 90 -9.53 5.94 -0.95
C GLU A 90 -8.12 6.39 -0.54
N ILE A 91 -7.11 5.80 -1.19
CA ILE A 91 -5.71 6.11 -0.88
C ILE A 91 -5.36 7.48 -1.47
N LYS A 92 -4.83 8.37 -0.65
CA LYS A 92 -4.44 9.71 -1.07
C LYS A 92 -2.91 9.81 -1.14
N ASN A 93 -2.40 9.98 -2.35
CA ASN A 93 -0.97 10.20 -2.56
C ASN A 93 -0.51 11.46 -1.84
N THR A 94 0.70 11.43 -1.30
CA THR A 94 1.34 12.53 -0.57
C THR A 94 0.67 12.90 0.77
N VAL A 95 -0.40 12.23 1.15
CA VAL A 95 -1.13 12.46 2.41
C VAL A 95 -1.06 11.22 3.30
N ASP A 96 -1.45 10.07 2.75
CA ASP A 96 -1.46 8.82 3.49
C ASP A 96 -0.05 8.24 3.61
N PHE A 97 0.18 7.45 4.64
CA PHE A 97 1.50 6.91 4.91
C PHE A 97 1.43 5.56 5.63
N PHE A 98 2.55 4.85 5.56
CA PHE A 98 2.76 3.64 6.35
C PHE A 98 3.74 3.91 7.48
N VAL A 99 3.52 3.28 8.63
CA VAL A 99 4.51 3.20 9.69
C VAL A 99 5.01 1.76 9.77
N VAL A 100 6.30 1.58 9.56
CA VAL A 100 6.95 0.27 9.55
C VAL A 100 8.15 0.34 10.49
N ASN A 101 8.14 -0.50 11.54
CA ASN A 101 9.21 -0.52 12.55
C ASN A 101 9.51 0.87 13.13
N GLY A 102 8.47 1.67 13.36
CA GLY A 102 8.62 3.02 13.90
C GLY A 102 9.04 4.08 12.89
N GLU A 103 9.25 3.71 11.64
CA GLU A 103 9.61 4.63 10.56
C GLU A 103 8.38 4.98 9.72
N LYS A 104 8.24 6.26 9.42
CA LYS A 104 7.14 6.78 8.60
C LYS A 104 7.55 6.79 7.14
N TRP A 105 6.73 6.16 6.29
CA TRP A 105 6.92 6.09 4.85
C TRP A 105 5.73 6.73 4.16
N MET A 106 5.92 7.90 3.59
CA MET A 106 4.88 8.61 2.84
C MET A 106 4.60 7.92 1.51
N ILE A 107 3.33 7.77 1.16
CA ILE A 107 2.93 7.26 -0.14
C ILE A 107 3.09 8.38 -1.16
N VAL A 108 4.03 8.22 -2.08
CA VAL A 108 4.24 9.17 -3.18
C VAL A 108 3.23 8.89 -4.29
N ARG A 109 3.03 7.62 -4.61
CA ARG A 109 2.17 7.17 -5.69
C ARG A 109 1.72 5.75 -5.42
N HIS A 110 0.56 5.38 -5.92
CA HIS A 110 0.08 4.00 -5.84
C HIS A 110 -0.53 3.57 -7.17
N GLU A 111 -0.50 2.27 -7.42
CA GLU A 111 -1.07 1.65 -8.60
C GLU A 111 -1.85 0.41 -8.18
N LYS A 112 -3.11 0.36 -8.54
CA LYS A 112 -3.97 -0.80 -8.28
C LYS A 112 -3.88 -1.77 -9.45
N VAL A 113 -3.65 -3.05 -9.14
CA VAL A 113 -3.62 -4.12 -10.11
C VAL A 113 -4.88 -4.97 -9.93
N TYR A 114 -5.68 -5.06 -10.96
CA TYR A 114 -6.96 -5.76 -10.94
C TYR A 114 -6.84 -7.16 -11.55
N SER A 115 -7.57 -8.09 -10.94
CA SER A 115 -7.86 -9.40 -11.53
C SER A 115 -9.37 -9.44 -11.76
N GLY A 116 -9.79 -9.28 -13.01
CA GLY A 116 -11.20 -9.06 -13.33
C GLY A 116 -11.68 -7.73 -12.72
N ASN A 117 -12.75 -7.78 -11.93
CA ASN A 117 -13.34 -6.61 -11.29
C ASN A 117 -12.81 -6.36 -9.87
N LYS A 118 -11.88 -7.18 -9.41
CA LYS A 118 -11.37 -7.14 -8.06
C LYS A 118 -9.93 -6.63 -8.04
N CYS A 119 -9.65 -5.68 -7.15
CA CYS A 119 -8.29 -5.24 -6.91
C CYS A 119 -7.54 -6.33 -6.15
N ALA A 120 -6.59 -6.97 -6.81
CA ALA A 120 -5.82 -8.06 -6.23
C ALA A 120 -4.60 -7.57 -5.47
N LEU A 121 -3.94 -6.52 -5.96
CA LEU A 121 -2.66 -6.05 -5.47
C LEU A 121 -2.59 -4.53 -5.62
N ILE A 122 -1.95 -3.86 -4.68
CA ILE A 122 -1.62 -2.45 -4.79
C ILE A 122 -0.12 -2.29 -4.65
N LYS A 123 0.48 -1.60 -5.61
CA LYS A 123 1.90 -1.24 -5.59
C LYS A 123 2.03 0.19 -5.11
N PHE A 124 2.86 0.39 -4.09
CA PHE A 124 3.10 1.72 -3.53
C PHE A 124 4.54 2.16 -3.81
N GLN A 125 4.69 3.37 -4.29
CA GLN A 125 5.97 4.07 -4.25
C GLN A 125 5.98 4.90 -2.97
N VAL A 126 6.93 4.65 -2.10
CA VAL A 126 6.99 5.29 -0.78
C VAL A 126 8.33 5.99 -0.58
N ARG A 127 8.30 7.02 0.24
CA ARG A 127 9.49 7.81 0.58
C ARG A 127 9.57 7.96 2.09
N LYS A 128 10.72 7.60 2.65
CA LYS A 128 10.94 7.71 4.07
C LYS A 128 10.90 9.16 4.52
N GLN A 129 10.13 9.42 5.55
CA GLN A 129 10.07 10.73 6.20
C GLN A 129 11.07 10.76 7.34
N VAL A 130 11.90 11.77 7.34
CA VAL A 130 12.92 11.98 8.38
C VAL A 130 12.38 12.84 9.50
#